data_404beabb8811d6245c3d183c6cad0a36
#
_entry.id   404beabb8811d6245c3d183c6cad0a36
#
_cell.length_a   1.000
_cell.length_b   1.000
_cell.length_c   1.000
_cell.angle_alpha   90.00
_cell.angle_beta   90.00
_cell.angle_gamma   90.00
#
_symmetry.space_group_name_H-M   'P 1'
#
loop_
_entity.id
_entity.type
_entity.pdbx_description
1 polymer ?
#
loop_
_entity_poly.entity_id
_entity_poly.type
_entity_poly.pdbx_seq_one_letter_code
_entity_poly.pdbx_strand_id
1 'polypeptide(L)'
;MSFQDIAYAVADNFFRDDVDADSLKRIVFDTLKFDCPVVKVCEDIYSLELFHGPTLAFKDVGGRFMARLLGYFIKKEGQKNVNVLVATS
;
A
#
# COMPACT_ATOMS: atom_id res chain seq x y z
N MET A 1 -11.63 -10.86 -8.99
CA MET A 1 -11.09 -10.02 -7.90
C MET A 1 -10.08 -9.04 -8.45
N SER A 2 -10.21 -7.79 -8.08
CA SER A 2 -9.22 -6.79 -8.46
C SER A 2 -7.94 -6.93 -7.63
N PHE A 3 -6.88 -6.28 -8.10
CA PHE A 3 -5.63 -6.21 -7.33
C PHE A 3 -5.87 -5.62 -5.93
N GLN A 4 -6.68 -4.57 -5.86
CA GLN A 4 -7.01 -3.93 -4.58
C GLN A 4 -7.78 -4.87 -3.65
N ASP A 5 -8.70 -5.68 -4.19
CA ASP A 5 -9.45 -6.65 -3.38
C ASP A 5 -8.52 -7.71 -2.79
N ILE A 6 -7.58 -8.20 -3.58
CA ILE A 6 -6.59 -9.17 -3.12
C ILE A 6 -5.71 -8.55 -2.04
N ALA A 7 -5.24 -7.33 -2.27
CA ALA A 7 -4.41 -6.60 -1.31
C ALA A 7 -5.14 -6.38 0.01
N TYR A 8 -6.43 -6.03 -0.04
CA TYR A 8 -7.23 -5.88 1.17
C TYR A 8 -7.34 -7.19 1.94
N ALA A 9 -7.58 -8.30 1.24
CA ALA A 9 -7.68 -9.62 1.88
C ALA A 9 -6.39 -9.99 2.60
N VAL A 10 -5.24 -9.70 2.00
CA VAL A 10 -3.93 -9.93 2.62
C VAL A 10 -3.73 -9.01 3.83
N ALA A 11 -4.01 -7.72 3.67
CA ALA A 11 -3.85 -6.76 4.76
C ALA A 11 -4.76 -7.08 5.94
N ASP A 12 -5.97 -7.54 5.67
CA ASP A 12 -6.91 -7.90 6.72
C ASP A 12 -6.37 -9.01 7.63
N ASN A 13 -5.62 -9.96 7.07
CA ASN A 13 -5.00 -11.01 7.86
C ASN A 13 -3.97 -10.48 8.86
N PHE A 14 -3.29 -9.38 8.54
CA PHE A 14 -2.26 -8.82 9.39
C PHE A 14 -2.79 -7.76 10.37
N PHE A 15 -3.79 -7.00 9.97
CA PHE A 15 -4.21 -5.79 10.71
C PHE A 15 -5.63 -5.83 11.25
N ARG A 16 -6.34 -6.92 11.08
CA ARG A 16 -7.74 -7.08 11.47
C ARG A 16 -8.02 -6.65 12.90
N ASP A 17 -7.14 -7.00 13.81
CA ASP A 17 -7.33 -6.74 15.25
C ASP A 17 -6.96 -5.31 15.65
N ASP A 18 -6.22 -4.60 14.81
CA ASP A 18 -5.70 -3.27 15.13
C ASP A 18 -6.40 -2.14 14.37
N VAL A 19 -6.96 -2.44 13.20
CA VAL A 19 -7.59 -1.45 12.33
C VAL A 19 -8.96 -1.97 11.91
N ASP A 20 -9.99 -1.13 12.04
CA ASP A 20 -11.33 -1.52 11.62
C ASP A 20 -11.39 -1.76 10.11
N ALA A 21 -12.32 -2.63 9.69
CA ALA A 21 -12.40 -3.09 8.30
C ALA A 21 -12.57 -1.94 7.30
N ASP A 22 -13.45 -0.97 7.60
CA ASP A 22 -13.70 0.15 6.69
C ASP A 22 -12.48 1.04 6.52
N SER A 23 -11.77 1.33 7.62
CA SER A 23 -10.55 2.14 7.58
C SER A 23 -9.44 1.42 6.84
N LEU A 24 -9.27 0.12 7.08
CA LEU A 24 -8.26 -0.67 6.41
C LEU A 24 -8.52 -0.73 4.90
N LYS A 25 -9.75 -0.94 4.51
CA LYS A 25 -10.14 -0.96 3.10
C LYS A 25 -9.80 0.36 2.42
N ARG A 26 -10.13 1.48 3.06
CA ARG A 26 -9.82 2.82 2.54
C ARG A 26 -8.31 3.02 2.39
N ILE A 27 -7.53 2.61 3.40
CA ILE A 27 -6.07 2.72 3.37
C ILE A 27 -5.50 1.92 2.19
N VAL A 28 -5.93 0.68 2.04
CA VAL A 28 -5.44 -0.20 0.97
C VAL A 28 -5.80 0.35 -0.41
N PHE A 29 -7.06 0.75 -0.60
CA PHE A 29 -7.51 1.26 -1.90
C PHE A 29 -6.87 2.59 -2.24
N ASP A 30 -6.64 3.46 -1.27
CA ASP A 30 -5.92 4.72 -1.47
C ASP A 30 -4.45 4.50 -1.80
N THR A 31 -3.82 3.54 -1.13
CA THR A 31 -2.41 3.20 -1.39
C THR A 31 -2.22 2.68 -2.81
N LEU A 32 -3.11 1.81 -3.26
CA LEU A 32 -2.97 1.08 -4.51
C LEU A 32 -3.89 1.62 -5.60
N LYS A 33 -3.78 2.93 -5.87
CA LYS A 33 -4.50 3.57 -6.97
C LYS A 33 -3.86 3.31 -8.34
N PHE A 34 -2.77 2.56 -8.36
CA PHE A 34 -2.07 2.16 -9.56
C PHE A 34 -2.00 0.65 -9.62
N ASP A 35 -1.82 0.10 -10.81
CA ASP A 35 -1.74 -1.35 -11.01
C ASP A 35 -0.31 -1.86 -10.90
N CYS A 36 -0.20 -3.14 -10.58
CA CYS A 36 1.04 -3.91 -10.69
C CYS A 36 0.80 -5.06 -11.66
N PRO A 37 0.78 -4.78 -12.96
CA PRO A 37 0.44 -5.80 -13.94
C PRO A 37 1.54 -6.83 -14.12
N VAL A 38 1.13 -8.05 -14.48
CA VAL A 38 2.05 -9.09 -14.93
C VAL A 38 2.07 -9.04 -16.46
N VAL A 39 3.22 -8.76 -17.02
CA VAL A 39 3.39 -8.58 -18.45
C VAL A 39 4.26 -9.71 -19.02
N LYS A 40 3.79 -10.31 -20.10
CA LYS A 40 4.56 -11.35 -20.79
C LYS A 40 5.73 -10.72 -21.55
N VAL A 41 6.94 -11.15 -21.22
CA VAL A 41 8.16 -10.66 -21.88
C VAL A 41 8.47 -11.51 -23.10
N CYS A 42 8.45 -12.83 -22.93
CA CYS A 42 8.61 -13.81 -24.00
C CYS A 42 8.02 -15.14 -23.53
N GLU A 43 8.15 -16.20 -24.32
CA GLU A 43 7.59 -17.50 -23.96
C GLU A 43 8.09 -17.91 -22.57
N ASP A 44 7.13 -18.23 -21.67
CA ASP A 44 7.37 -18.69 -20.31
C ASP A 44 8.08 -17.71 -19.38
N ILE A 45 8.23 -16.43 -19.80
CA ILE A 45 8.84 -15.39 -18.97
C ILE A 45 7.87 -14.22 -18.84
N TYR A 46 7.59 -13.85 -17.57
CA TYR A 46 6.69 -12.75 -17.24
C TYR A 46 7.39 -11.77 -16.31
N SER A 47 6.98 -10.51 -16.38
CA SER A 47 7.49 -9.46 -15.50
C SER A 47 6.34 -8.91 -14.68
N LEU A 48 6.51 -8.85 -13.36
CA LEU A 48 5.61 -8.12 -12.48
C LEU A 48 6.09 -6.67 -12.44
N GLU A 49 5.32 -5.77 -13.06
CA GLU A 49 5.72 -4.38 -13.17
C GLU A 49 5.34 -3.59 -11.92
N LEU A 50 6.34 -3.06 -11.23
CA LEU A 50 6.17 -2.36 -9.96
C LEU A 50 6.53 -0.87 -10.06
N PHE A 51 6.41 -0.30 -11.26
CA PHE A 51 6.86 1.08 -11.53
C PHE A 51 5.74 2.03 -11.98
N HIS A 52 4.48 1.67 -11.76
CA HIS A 52 3.35 2.48 -12.23
C HIS A 52 2.85 3.51 -11.21
N GLY A 53 3.42 3.54 -10.02
CA GLY A 53 3.07 4.52 -8.99
C GLY A 53 3.76 5.87 -9.17
N PRO A 54 3.49 6.83 -8.27
CA PRO A 54 3.99 8.21 -8.42
C PRO A 54 5.52 8.35 -8.47
N THR A 55 6.26 7.48 -7.79
CA THR A 55 7.73 7.54 -7.79
C THR A 55 8.35 6.65 -8.85
N LEU A 56 7.54 5.92 -9.61
CA LEU A 56 7.98 4.99 -10.65
C LEU A 56 8.86 3.86 -10.09
N ALA A 57 8.67 3.49 -8.83
CA ALA A 57 9.45 2.47 -8.17
C ALA A 57 8.59 1.68 -7.17
N PHE A 58 9.06 0.53 -6.76
CA PHE A 58 8.35 -0.34 -5.80
C PHE A 58 8.07 0.36 -4.47
N LYS A 59 8.88 1.34 -4.08
CA LYS A 59 8.68 2.05 -2.81
C LYS A 59 7.30 2.70 -2.68
N ASP A 60 6.58 2.89 -3.80
CA ASP A 60 5.22 3.43 -3.76
C ASP A 60 4.25 2.55 -2.97
N VAL A 61 4.43 1.23 -2.98
CA VAL A 61 3.55 0.32 -2.26
C VAL A 61 3.73 0.49 -0.75
N GLY A 62 4.94 0.21 -0.26
CA GLY A 62 5.22 0.25 1.19
C GLY A 62 5.17 1.66 1.76
N GLY A 63 5.77 2.63 1.06
CA GLY A 63 5.82 4.01 1.53
C GLY A 63 4.44 4.64 1.64
N ARG A 64 3.60 4.45 0.64
CA ARG A 64 2.23 4.97 0.66
C ARG A 64 1.38 4.28 1.71
N PHE A 65 1.52 2.96 1.85
CA PHE A 65 0.79 2.20 2.87
C PHE A 65 1.20 2.66 4.27
N MET A 66 2.51 2.78 4.53
CA MET A 66 3.02 3.24 5.82
C MET A 66 2.49 4.63 6.16
N ALA A 67 2.52 5.56 5.21
CA ALA A 67 2.06 6.92 5.45
C ALA A 67 0.57 6.96 5.84
N ARG A 68 -0.26 6.19 5.16
CA ARG A 68 -1.69 6.16 5.42
C ARG A 68 -2.02 5.44 6.72
N LEU A 69 -1.33 4.35 7.01
CA LEU A 69 -1.51 3.61 8.25
C LEU A 69 -1.07 4.46 9.45
N LEU A 70 0.08 5.12 9.33
CA LEU A 70 0.57 6.04 10.36
C LEU A 70 -0.41 7.19 10.57
N GLY A 71 -0.93 7.76 9.49
CA GLY A 71 -1.94 8.82 9.57
C GLY A 71 -3.19 8.37 10.32
N TYR A 72 -3.63 7.15 10.08
CA TYR A 72 -4.77 6.56 10.78
C TYR A 72 -4.52 6.51 12.30
N PHE A 73 -3.36 5.97 12.72
CA PHE A 73 -3.04 5.85 14.14
C PHE A 73 -2.79 7.20 14.82
N ILE A 74 -2.16 8.13 14.12
CA ILE A 74 -1.97 9.50 14.64
C ILE A 74 -3.32 10.14 14.94
N LYS A 75 -4.25 10.04 14.02
CA LYS A 75 -5.59 10.59 14.18
C LYS A 75 -6.34 9.90 15.31
N LYS A 76 -6.24 8.57 15.39
CA LYS A 76 -6.90 7.77 16.43
C LYS A 76 -6.37 8.10 17.82
N GLU A 77 -5.05 8.28 17.96
CA GLU A 77 -4.40 8.59 19.24
C GLU A 77 -4.46 10.08 19.60
N GLY A 78 -4.89 10.93 18.68
CA GLY A 78 -4.99 12.37 18.92
C GLY A 78 -3.67 13.12 18.89
N GLN A 79 -2.61 12.52 18.40
CA GLN A 79 -1.32 13.20 18.24
C GLN A 79 -1.39 14.18 17.06
N LYS A 80 -0.68 15.31 17.19
CA LYS A 80 -0.72 16.36 16.16
C LYS A 80 0.56 16.47 15.34
N ASN A 81 1.71 16.19 15.94
CA ASN A 81 3.00 16.36 15.27
C ASN A 81 3.80 15.08 15.38
N VAL A 82 4.04 14.44 14.24
CA VAL A 82 4.88 13.26 14.15
C VAL A 82 5.86 13.45 12.99
N ASN A 83 7.14 13.25 13.27
CA ASN A 83 8.19 13.40 12.28
C ASN A 83 8.68 12.03 11.82
N VAL A 84 8.83 11.88 10.51
CA VAL A 84 9.38 10.66 9.90
C VAL A 84 10.66 11.02 9.19
N LEU A 85 11.75 10.38 9.60
CA LEU A 85 13.04 10.58 8.96
C LEU A 85 13.23 9.51 7.89
N VAL A 86 13.60 9.94 6.69
CA VAL A 86 13.75 9.04 5.55
C VAL A 86 15.15 9.19 4.97
N ALA A 87 15.85 8.05 4.87
CA ALA A 87 17.08 7.97 4.11
C ALA A 87 16.77 7.24 2.80
N THR A 88 17.01 7.92 1.69
CA THR A 88 16.67 7.36 0.39
C THR A 88 17.76 7.69 -0.63
N SER A 89 17.92 6.81 -1.61
CA SER A 89 18.79 7.03 -2.75
C SER A 89 18.12 7.93 -3.79
#